data_dd9db43d24a5bc582c9b9fcbc08b29ef
#
_entry.id   dd9db43d24a5bc582c9b9fcbc08b29ef
#
_cell.length_a   1.000
_cell.length_b   1.000
_cell.length_c   1.000
_cell.angle_alpha   90.00
_cell.angle_beta   90.00
_cell.angle_gamma   90.00
#
_symmetry.space_group_name_H-M   'P 1'
#
loop_
_entity.id
_entity.type
_entity.pdbx_description
1 polymer ?
#
loop_
_entity_poly.entity_id
_entity_poly.type
_entity_poly.pdbx_seq_one_letter_code
_entity_poly.pdbx_strand_id
1 'polypeptide(L)'
;MEFVGSAKSDVGRRRTGNEDSFCLAPELKLFVVCDGMGGHAAGEVASRLAVETIHEFMRKYLAGEDLPLIGEPRADCAQPSNFLLSSIRMANKAIFDAAQGRAEYQGMGTTLVAVLGLGSQAALAHVGDSRIYRVRDGAIAQVSKDHSVVQMQLDRGVITREEAAESQYRHMITRALGLKDAVEIDLVEEPALAGDVYLLCSDGLSDLVDDEEMLAVVAGNPGQLDAACQALVDLANQKGGDDNITVMLIGVKDDGRQPSRPEAKRPEGQTELRERPGRRRGLFGWLADLFGG
;
A
#
# COMPACT_ATOMS: atom_id res chain seq x y z
N MET A 1 -0.06 -8.23 18.45
CA MET A 1 -1.00 -8.77 17.45
C MET A 1 -0.25 -9.47 16.34
N GLU A 2 -0.80 -10.57 15.86
CA GLU A 2 -0.37 -11.26 14.65
C GLU A 2 -1.20 -10.75 13.47
N PHE A 3 -0.54 -10.51 12.34
CA PHE A 3 -1.16 -10.12 11.09
C PHE A 3 -1.01 -11.27 10.09
N VAL A 4 -2.14 -11.83 9.67
CA VAL A 4 -2.17 -12.92 8.67
C VAL A 4 -2.91 -12.41 7.44
N GLY A 5 -2.51 -12.82 6.26
CA GLY A 5 -3.11 -12.28 5.04
C GLY A 5 -3.32 -13.31 3.95
N SER A 6 -4.18 -12.99 3.01
CA SER A 6 -4.33 -13.64 1.72
C SER A 6 -4.58 -12.62 0.64
N ALA A 7 -4.15 -12.90 -0.59
CA ALA A 7 -4.34 -12.01 -1.73
C ALA A 7 -4.72 -12.81 -2.98
N LYS A 8 -5.49 -12.20 -3.84
CA LYS A 8 -5.82 -12.66 -5.19
C LYS A 8 -5.71 -11.50 -6.15
N SER A 9 -5.22 -11.79 -7.34
CA SER A 9 -5.19 -10.84 -8.46
C SER A 9 -5.68 -11.55 -9.72
N ASP A 10 -6.50 -10.86 -10.50
CA ASP A 10 -7.11 -11.37 -11.74
C ASP A 10 -7.03 -10.28 -12.82
N VAL A 11 -6.84 -10.69 -14.07
CA VAL A 11 -6.76 -9.76 -15.21
C VAL A 11 -8.09 -9.03 -15.46
N GLY A 12 -9.19 -9.58 -14.95
CA GLY A 12 -10.54 -9.13 -15.30
C GLY A 12 -11.02 -9.71 -16.62
N ARG A 13 -12.11 -9.15 -17.16
CA ARG A 13 -12.76 -9.65 -18.39
C ARG A 13 -12.47 -8.80 -19.63
N ARG A 14 -11.94 -7.59 -19.44
CA ARG A 14 -11.71 -6.60 -20.50
C ARG A 14 -10.25 -6.36 -20.82
N ARG A 15 -9.36 -6.58 -19.88
CA ARG A 15 -7.91 -6.39 -20.05
C ARG A 15 -7.25 -7.63 -20.61
N THR A 16 -6.09 -7.48 -21.24
CA THR A 16 -5.27 -8.58 -21.79
C THR A 16 -4.00 -8.82 -20.97
N GLY A 17 -3.60 -7.87 -20.12
CA GLY A 17 -2.47 -7.95 -19.20
C GLY A 17 -2.90 -7.50 -17.80
N ASN A 18 -2.11 -7.84 -16.80
CA ASN A 18 -2.32 -7.41 -15.44
C ASN A 18 -1.23 -6.41 -15.06
N GLU A 19 -1.62 -5.16 -14.83
CA GLU A 19 -0.72 -4.08 -14.39
C GLU A 19 -0.72 -3.91 -12.86
N ASP A 20 -1.55 -4.67 -12.14
CA ASP A 20 -1.53 -4.72 -10.68
C ASP A 20 -0.36 -5.56 -10.17
N SER A 21 0.18 -5.18 -9.02
CA SER A 21 1.18 -5.94 -8.27
C SER A 21 0.90 -5.87 -6.78
N PHE A 22 1.30 -6.91 -6.04
CA PHE A 22 1.14 -6.91 -4.58
C PHE A 22 2.32 -7.57 -3.86
N CYS A 23 2.51 -7.19 -2.59
CA CYS A 23 3.39 -7.86 -1.64
C CYS A 23 2.58 -8.38 -0.45
N LEU A 24 2.62 -9.68 -0.24
CA LEU A 24 2.06 -10.37 0.92
C LEU A 24 3.22 -10.93 1.74
N ALA A 25 3.71 -10.19 2.72
CA ALA A 25 4.86 -10.55 3.57
C ALA A 25 4.47 -10.55 5.06
N PRO A 26 3.70 -11.54 5.53
CA PRO A 26 3.22 -11.59 6.91
C PRO A 26 4.36 -11.71 7.93
N GLU A 27 5.51 -12.30 7.57
CA GLU A 27 6.72 -12.37 8.39
C GLU A 27 7.32 -10.98 8.66
N LEU A 28 7.14 -10.02 7.74
CA LEU A 28 7.50 -8.61 7.91
C LEU A 28 6.31 -7.78 8.42
N LYS A 29 5.14 -8.38 8.54
CA LYS A 29 3.84 -7.71 8.78
C LYS A 29 3.57 -6.59 7.76
N LEU A 30 4.06 -6.77 6.54
CA LEU A 30 3.98 -5.82 5.44
C LEU A 30 3.06 -6.35 4.34
N PHE A 31 2.11 -5.52 3.95
CA PHE A 31 1.08 -5.83 2.98
C PHE A 31 0.94 -4.64 2.04
N VAL A 32 1.08 -4.85 0.74
CA VAL A 32 1.09 -3.76 -0.27
C VAL A 32 0.29 -4.19 -1.48
N VAL A 33 -0.53 -3.29 -2.02
CA VAL A 33 -1.17 -3.40 -3.34
C VAL A 33 -0.83 -2.14 -4.13
N CYS A 34 -0.49 -2.32 -5.39
CA CYS A 34 -0.13 -1.28 -6.34
C CYS A 34 -0.86 -1.54 -7.65
N ASP A 35 -1.56 -0.55 -8.18
CA ASP A 35 -2.24 -0.55 -9.47
C ASP A 35 -1.43 0.29 -10.45
N GLY A 36 -0.94 -0.37 -11.49
CA GLY A 36 -0.01 0.23 -12.44
C GLY A 36 -0.72 0.92 -13.60
N MET A 37 -0.23 2.09 -13.98
CA MET A 37 -0.74 2.85 -15.12
C MET A 37 0.38 3.30 -16.05
N GLY A 38 0.05 3.52 -17.33
CA GLY A 38 1.03 4.03 -18.30
C GLY A 38 0.91 3.41 -19.70
N GLY A 39 -0.07 2.55 -19.88
CA GLY A 39 -0.34 1.84 -21.13
C GLY A 39 0.66 0.73 -21.45
N HIS A 40 0.17 -0.40 -21.96
CA HIS A 40 0.95 -1.60 -22.29
C HIS A 40 1.74 -2.12 -21.07
N ALA A 41 3.02 -2.50 -21.25
CA ALA A 41 3.86 -3.07 -20.20
C ALA A 41 4.39 -2.02 -19.17
N ALA A 42 4.14 -0.73 -19.35
CA ALA A 42 4.75 0.31 -18.49
C ALA A 42 4.10 0.36 -17.10
N GLY A 43 2.78 0.17 -16.99
CA GLY A 43 2.08 0.08 -15.71
C GLY A 43 2.52 -1.13 -14.90
N GLU A 44 2.65 -2.31 -15.53
CA GLU A 44 3.18 -3.52 -14.88
C GLU A 44 4.59 -3.30 -14.31
N VAL A 45 5.46 -2.61 -15.05
CA VAL A 45 6.81 -2.30 -14.59
C VAL A 45 6.77 -1.36 -13.39
N ALA A 46 5.92 -0.34 -13.41
CA ALA A 46 5.81 0.63 -12.32
C ALA A 46 5.30 -0.02 -11.03
N SER A 47 4.21 -0.78 -11.08
CA SER A 47 3.61 -1.44 -9.91
C SER A 47 4.55 -2.48 -9.30
N ARG A 48 5.20 -3.31 -10.15
CA ARG A 48 6.18 -4.30 -9.72
C ARG A 48 7.39 -3.64 -9.06
N LEU A 49 7.94 -2.59 -9.68
CA LEU A 49 9.09 -1.86 -9.13
C LEU A 49 8.77 -1.22 -7.76
N ALA A 50 7.54 -0.69 -7.60
CA ALA A 50 7.08 -0.18 -6.30
C ALA A 50 7.09 -1.27 -5.24
N VAL A 51 6.44 -2.39 -5.51
CA VAL A 51 6.32 -3.52 -4.57
C VAL A 51 7.68 -4.08 -4.19
N GLU A 52 8.56 -4.35 -5.17
CA GLU A 52 9.90 -4.90 -4.93
C GLU A 52 10.78 -3.95 -4.13
N THR A 53 10.75 -2.65 -4.44
CA THR A 53 11.53 -1.63 -3.72
C THR A 53 11.09 -1.51 -2.26
N ILE A 54 9.78 -1.45 -2.01
CA ILE A 54 9.23 -1.33 -0.66
C ILE A 54 9.54 -2.58 0.15
N HIS A 55 9.29 -3.76 -0.42
CA HIS A 55 9.57 -5.04 0.24
C HIS A 55 11.05 -5.16 0.65
N GLU A 56 11.97 -4.94 -0.29
CA GLU A 56 13.41 -5.11 -0.03
C GLU A 56 13.93 -4.07 0.98
N PHE A 57 13.44 -2.82 0.92
CA PHE A 57 13.81 -1.81 1.90
C PHE A 57 13.34 -2.17 3.31
N MET A 58 12.06 -2.56 3.45
CA MET A 58 11.49 -2.93 4.74
C MET A 58 12.09 -4.22 5.30
N ARG A 59 12.41 -5.19 4.43
CA ARG A 59 13.13 -6.41 4.82
C ARG A 59 14.49 -6.09 5.43
N LYS A 60 15.28 -5.22 4.80
CA LYS A 60 16.58 -4.77 5.32
C LYS A 60 16.43 -4.01 6.63
N TYR A 61 15.49 -3.09 6.70
CA TYR A 61 15.21 -2.35 7.94
C TYR A 61 14.89 -3.29 9.10
N LEU A 62 13.97 -4.25 8.90
CA LEU A 62 13.55 -5.19 9.94
C LEU A 62 14.65 -6.23 10.27
N ALA A 63 15.60 -6.46 9.37
CA ALA A 63 16.81 -7.24 9.64
C ALA A 63 17.86 -6.45 10.48
N GLY A 64 17.60 -5.18 10.79
CA GLY A 64 18.50 -4.33 11.59
C GLY A 64 19.65 -3.72 10.79
N GLU A 65 19.56 -3.67 9.46
CA GLU A 65 20.52 -2.94 8.64
C GLU A 65 20.41 -1.44 8.89
N ASP A 66 21.54 -0.74 8.88
CA ASP A 66 21.61 0.72 9.01
C ASP A 66 21.19 1.39 7.71
N LEU A 67 19.93 1.78 7.63
CA LEU A 67 19.33 2.44 6.47
C LEU A 67 19.08 3.92 6.75
N PRO A 68 19.33 4.81 5.79
CA PRO A 68 19.00 6.23 5.94
C PRO A 68 17.47 6.43 5.83
N LEU A 69 16.97 7.39 6.60
CA LEU A 69 15.64 7.96 6.34
C LEU A 69 15.68 8.81 5.07
N ILE A 70 14.70 8.63 4.21
CA ILE A 70 14.52 9.40 2.97
C ILE A 70 13.41 10.42 3.17
N GLY A 71 13.76 11.70 3.05
CA GLY A 71 12.89 12.84 3.34
C GLY A 71 12.69 13.07 4.84
N GLU A 72 11.89 14.06 5.17
CA GLU A 72 11.65 14.45 6.57
C GLU A 72 10.82 13.39 7.30
N PRO A 73 11.29 12.94 8.49
CA PRO A 73 10.53 12.02 9.32
C PRO A 73 9.34 12.75 9.96
N ARG A 74 8.24 12.05 10.14
CA ARG A 74 7.09 12.53 10.89
C ARG A 74 7.28 12.24 12.37
N ALA A 75 7.29 13.30 13.18
CA ALA A 75 7.48 13.19 14.64
C ALA A 75 6.28 12.56 15.37
N ASP A 76 5.11 12.60 14.76
CA ASP A 76 3.86 12.01 15.24
C ASP A 76 3.69 10.52 14.89
N CYS A 77 4.65 9.94 14.16
CA CYS A 77 4.61 8.54 13.73
C CYS A 77 5.72 7.72 14.41
N ALA A 78 5.47 6.42 14.55
CA ALA A 78 6.45 5.46 15.01
C ALA A 78 7.64 5.36 14.04
N GLN A 79 8.81 4.93 14.55
CA GLN A 79 10.00 4.76 13.72
C GLN A 79 9.77 3.82 12.53
N PRO A 80 9.13 2.63 12.68
CA PRO A 80 8.88 1.75 11.52
C PRO A 80 8.02 2.41 10.43
N SER A 81 7.06 3.26 10.82
CA SER A 81 6.22 4.01 9.87
C SER A 81 7.03 5.04 9.08
N ASN A 82 8.01 5.67 9.71
CA ASN A 82 8.94 6.57 9.01
C ASN A 82 9.84 5.81 8.01
N PHE A 83 10.20 4.55 8.31
CA PHE A 83 10.88 3.70 7.34
C PHE A 83 9.97 3.22 6.21
N LEU A 84 8.68 2.96 6.49
CA LEU A 84 7.68 2.72 5.44
C LEU A 84 7.57 3.94 4.52
N LEU A 85 7.45 5.16 5.05
CA LEU A 85 7.46 6.39 4.24
C LEU A 85 8.73 6.51 3.40
N SER A 86 9.89 6.19 3.97
CA SER A 86 11.17 6.21 3.26
C SER A 86 11.21 5.20 2.12
N SER A 87 10.69 3.99 2.33
CA SER A 87 10.60 2.96 1.29
C SER A 87 9.69 3.36 0.13
N ILE A 88 8.55 4.01 0.42
CA ILE A 88 7.61 4.52 -0.58
C ILE A 88 8.25 5.68 -1.38
N ARG A 89 8.95 6.59 -0.71
CA ARG A 89 9.69 7.67 -1.39
C ARG A 89 10.80 7.12 -2.30
N MET A 90 11.49 6.07 -1.87
CA MET A 90 12.48 5.37 -2.69
C MET A 90 11.84 4.72 -3.91
N ALA A 91 10.71 4.05 -3.73
CA ALA A 91 9.93 3.46 -4.83
C ALA A 91 9.49 4.53 -5.84
N ASN A 92 8.95 5.66 -5.36
CA ASN A 92 8.60 6.80 -6.22
C ASN A 92 9.80 7.27 -7.06
N LYS A 93 10.96 7.44 -6.43
CA LYS A 93 12.17 7.89 -7.12
C LYS A 93 12.64 6.86 -8.13
N ALA A 94 12.61 5.58 -7.80
CA ALA A 94 13.02 4.50 -8.71
C ALA A 94 12.14 4.46 -9.97
N ILE A 95 10.81 4.57 -9.82
CA ILE A 95 9.87 4.60 -10.94
C ILE A 95 10.09 5.87 -11.79
N PHE A 96 10.19 7.04 -11.14
CA PHE A 96 10.42 8.29 -11.84
C PHE A 96 11.71 8.27 -12.67
N ASP A 97 12.82 7.79 -12.10
CA ASP A 97 14.10 7.70 -12.81
C ASP A 97 14.05 6.70 -13.97
N ALA A 98 13.38 5.55 -13.78
CA ALA A 98 13.19 4.57 -14.85
C ALA A 98 12.35 5.14 -16.00
N ALA A 99 11.31 5.93 -15.70
CA ALA A 99 10.49 6.61 -16.70
C ALA A 99 11.26 7.65 -17.51
N GLN A 100 12.26 8.33 -16.90
CA GLN A 100 13.13 9.28 -17.63
C GLN A 100 14.17 8.58 -18.51
N GLY A 101 14.56 7.36 -18.16
CA GLY A 101 15.63 6.62 -18.84
C GLY A 101 15.22 5.95 -20.16
N ARG A 102 13.92 5.69 -20.36
CA ARG A 102 13.41 4.94 -21.53
C ARG A 102 12.10 5.53 -22.04
N ALA A 103 12.04 5.79 -23.35
CA ALA A 103 10.83 6.35 -23.97
C ALA A 103 9.59 5.45 -23.81
N GLU A 104 9.78 4.13 -23.77
CA GLU A 104 8.71 3.14 -23.58
C GLU A 104 8.07 3.19 -22.19
N TYR A 105 8.76 3.79 -21.19
CA TYR A 105 8.28 3.94 -19.81
C TYR A 105 7.82 5.37 -19.50
N GLN A 106 7.80 6.24 -20.51
CA GLN A 106 7.41 7.63 -20.31
C GLN A 106 5.98 7.73 -19.80
N GLY A 107 5.81 8.40 -18.63
CA GLY A 107 4.51 8.60 -18.01
C GLY A 107 3.98 7.39 -17.23
N MET A 108 4.79 6.32 -17.05
CA MET A 108 4.40 5.23 -16.16
C MET A 108 4.29 5.72 -14.71
N GLY A 109 3.37 5.11 -14.00
CA GLY A 109 3.16 5.36 -12.58
C GLY A 109 2.38 4.22 -11.96
N THR A 110 2.15 4.31 -10.68
CA THR A 110 1.32 3.35 -9.95
C THR A 110 0.66 3.99 -8.74
N THR A 111 -0.51 3.50 -8.36
CA THR A 111 -1.08 3.74 -7.04
C THR A 111 -0.28 2.98 -5.99
N LEU A 112 -0.63 3.19 -4.74
CA LEU A 112 -0.11 2.42 -3.62
C LEU A 112 -1.11 2.42 -2.48
N VAL A 113 -1.39 1.25 -1.92
CA VAL A 113 -1.96 1.08 -0.59
C VAL A 113 -1.11 0.09 0.20
N ALA A 114 -0.79 0.42 1.45
CA ALA A 114 0.07 -0.41 2.29
C ALA A 114 -0.41 -0.45 3.73
N VAL A 115 -0.28 -1.64 4.35
CA VAL A 115 -0.48 -1.87 5.79
C VAL A 115 0.81 -2.44 6.38
N LEU A 116 1.28 -1.83 7.46
CA LEU A 116 2.40 -2.34 8.26
C LEU A 116 1.93 -2.56 9.71
N GLY A 117 2.03 -3.80 10.18
CA GLY A 117 1.67 -4.16 11.56
C GLY A 117 2.72 -3.71 12.58
N LEU A 118 2.29 -2.92 13.56
CA LEU A 118 3.14 -2.31 14.60
C LEU A 118 2.77 -2.83 16.01
N GLY A 119 2.73 -4.13 16.20
CA GLY A 119 2.27 -4.70 17.47
C GLY A 119 0.77 -4.57 17.66
N SER A 120 0.30 -3.64 18.51
CA SER A 120 -1.12 -3.35 18.72
C SER A 120 -1.65 -2.19 17.86
N GLN A 121 -0.86 -1.73 16.91
CA GLN A 121 -1.23 -0.69 15.95
C GLN A 121 -0.97 -1.17 14.52
N ALA A 122 -1.56 -0.51 13.55
CA ALA A 122 -1.25 -0.63 12.14
C ALA A 122 -0.94 0.75 11.56
N ALA A 123 0.11 0.84 10.74
CA ALA A 123 0.35 1.99 9.90
C ALA A 123 -0.27 1.73 8.53
N LEU A 124 -1.09 2.66 8.07
CA LEU A 124 -1.82 2.61 6.81
C LEU A 124 -1.32 3.74 5.94
N ALA A 125 -0.73 3.41 4.79
CA ALA A 125 -0.21 4.41 3.85
C ALA A 125 -0.88 4.26 2.49
N HIS A 126 -1.14 5.39 1.80
CA HIS A 126 -1.69 5.34 0.46
C HIS A 126 -1.28 6.51 -0.43
N VAL A 127 -1.30 6.25 -1.73
CA VAL A 127 -1.17 7.21 -2.84
C VAL A 127 -2.03 6.71 -4.00
N GLY A 128 -2.94 7.53 -4.50
CA GLY A 128 -3.85 7.15 -5.59
C GLY A 128 -5.27 6.88 -5.11
N ASP A 129 -6.01 6.07 -5.83
CA ASP A 129 -7.42 5.72 -5.64
C ASP A 129 -7.65 4.22 -5.36
N SER A 130 -6.59 3.40 -5.30
CA SER A 130 -6.64 2.11 -4.60
C SER A 130 -7.00 2.35 -3.14
N ARG A 131 -7.77 1.43 -2.53
CA ARG A 131 -8.41 1.70 -1.25
C ARG A 131 -7.97 0.76 -0.14
N ILE A 132 -7.99 1.29 1.08
CA ILE A 132 -7.89 0.53 2.33
C ILE A 132 -9.21 0.65 3.06
N TYR A 133 -9.83 -0.49 3.35
CA TYR A 133 -11.00 -0.58 4.23
C TYR A 133 -10.62 -1.30 5.51
N ARG A 134 -11.35 -1.00 6.58
CA ARG A 134 -11.31 -1.76 7.83
C ARG A 134 -12.69 -2.34 8.12
N VAL A 135 -12.76 -3.65 8.32
CA VAL A 135 -13.94 -4.36 8.86
C VAL A 135 -13.71 -4.60 10.33
N ARG A 136 -14.59 -4.04 11.17
CA ARG A 136 -14.57 -4.15 12.64
C ARG A 136 -15.99 -4.19 13.17
N ASP A 137 -16.27 -5.08 14.11
CA ASP A 137 -17.57 -5.17 14.79
C ASP A 137 -18.78 -5.25 13.84
N GLY A 138 -18.62 -5.94 12.70
CA GLY A 138 -19.66 -6.08 11.68
C GLY A 138 -19.90 -4.85 10.82
N ALA A 139 -19.02 -3.86 10.85
CA ALA A 139 -19.08 -2.68 10.00
C ALA A 139 -17.83 -2.57 9.13
N ILE A 140 -17.98 -2.07 7.91
CA ILE A 140 -16.89 -1.70 7.01
C ILE A 140 -16.74 -0.20 6.96
N ALA A 141 -15.52 0.28 6.90
CA ALA A 141 -15.20 1.71 6.75
C ALA A 141 -14.00 1.87 5.83
N GLN A 142 -14.11 2.71 4.81
CA GLN A 142 -12.97 3.15 4.02
C GLN A 142 -12.06 4.03 4.89
N VAL A 143 -10.80 3.64 5.05
CA VAL A 143 -9.81 4.37 5.86
C VAL A 143 -8.96 5.30 4.99
N SER A 144 -8.61 4.87 3.77
CA SER A 144 -7.93 5.72 2.79
C SER A 144 -8.92 6.72 2.18
N LYS A 145 -8.38 7.83 1.67
CA LYS A 145 -9.17 8.83 0.95
C LYS A 145 -8.61 8.97 -0.46
N ASP A 146 -9.42 8.71 -1.47
CA ASP A 146 -8.97 8.65 -2.85
C ASP A 146 -8.32 9.95 -3.31
N HIS A 147 -7.16 9.85 -3.95
CA HIS A 147 -6.51 10.97 -4.62
C HIS A 147 -7.05 11.08 -6.05
N SER A 148 -8.33 11.41 -6.19
CA SER A 148 -9.03 11.57 -7.48
C SER A 148 -9.63 12.97 -7.64
N VAL A 149 -9.95 13.32 -8.89
CA VAL A 149 -10.60 14.58 -9.21
C VAL A 149 -11.98 14.65 -8.57
N VAL A 150 -12.73 13.55 -8.61
CA VAL A 150 -14.08 13.49 -8.03
C VAL A 150 -14.04 13.62 -6.52
N GLN A 151 -13.07 13.02 -5.84
CA GLN A 151 -12.93 13.18 -4.39
C GLN A 151 -12.60 14.63 -4.01
N MET A 152 -11.73 15.27 -4.77
CA MET A 152 -11.42 16.69 -4.55
C MET A 152 -12.65 17.59 -4.75
N GLN A 153 -13.54 17.27 -5.68
CA GLN A 153 -14.80 18.02 -5.90
C GLN A 153 -15.81 17.75 -4.78
N LEU A 154 -15.92 16.51 -4.30
CA LEU A 154 -16.73 16.13 -3.12
C LEU A 154 -16.30 16.91 -1.87
N ASP A 155 -14.99 16.96 -1.60
CA ASP A 155 -14.44 17.69 -0.45
C ASP A 155 -14.74 19.18 -0.44
N ARG A 156 -14.84 19.76 -1.63
CA ARG A 156 -15.17 21.17 -1.82
C ARG A 156 -16.69 21.43 -1.87
N GLY A 157 -17.49 20.35 -1.79
CA GLY A 157 -18.94 20.45 -1.91
C GLY A 157 -19.42 20.92 -3.30
N VAL A 158 -18.61 20.70 -4.35
CA VAL A 158 -18.93 21.09 -5.73
C VAL A 158 -19.88 20.09 -6.37
N ILE A 159 -19.77 18.81 -6.01
CA ILE A 159 -20.62 17.71 -6.48
C ILE A 159 -21.12 16.87 -5.31
N THR A 160 -22.22 16.15 -5.51
CA THR A 160 -22.73 15.12 -4.58
C THR A 160 -22.06 13.78 -4.82
N ARG A 161 -22.30 12.78 -3.95
CA ARG A 161 -21.80 11.41 -4.13
C ARG A 161 -22.41 10.75 -5.36
N GLU A 162 -23.68 11.02 -5.65
CA GLU A 162 -24.38 10.49 -6.81
C GLU A 162 -23.77 11.06 -8.10
N GLU A 163 -23.52 12.38 -8.15
CA GLU A 163 -22.87 13.02 -9.28
C GLU A 163 -21.42 12.55 -9.48
N ALA A 164 -20.71 12.22 -8.38
CA ALA A 164 -19.36 11.68 -8.44
C ALA A 164 -19.34 10.28 -9.12
N ALA A 165 -20.30 9.42 -8.79
CA ALA A 165 -20.40 8.07 -9.37
C ALA A 165 -20.67 8.09 -10.88
N GLU A 166 -21.39 9.09 -11.38
CA GLU A 166 -21.71 9.27 -12.80
C GLU A 166 -20.68 10.15 -13.56
N SER A 167 -19.67 10.67 -12.86
CA SER A 167 -18.72 11.61 -13.43
C SER A 167 -17.81 10.94 -14.47
N GLN A 168 -17.61 11.60 -15.62
CA GLN A 168 -16.62 11.20 -16.62
C GLN A 168 -15.17 11.28 -16.11
N TYR A 169 -14.93 11.94 -14.97
CA TYR A 169 -13.64 12.11 -14.33
C TYR A 169 -13.41 11.14 -13.17
N ARG A 170 -14.28 10.12 -12.96
CA ARG A 170 -14.21 9.20 -11.81
C ARG A 170 -12.89 8.45 -11.71
N HIS A 171 -12.27 8.09 -12.84
CA HIS A 171 -10.97 7.41 -12.90
C HIS A 171 -9.77 8.36 -13.04
N MET A 172 -9.97 9.68 -12.86
CA MET A 172 -8.88 10.64 -12.99
C MET A 172 -8.21 10.86 -11.64
N ILE A 173 -7.05 10.24 -11.46
CA ILE A 173 -6.25 10.39 -10.25
C ILE A 173 -5.43 11.69 -10.25
N THR A 174 -5.17 12.21 -9.07
CA THR A 174 -4.41 13.45 -8.86
C THR A 174 -3.02 13.20 -8.29
N ARG A 175 -2.77 12.00 -7.75
CA ARG A 175 -1.49 11.55 -7.22
C ARG A 175 -1.22 10.10 -7.60
N ALA A 176 0.04 9.82 -7.99
CA ALA A 176 0.56 8.47 -8.17
C ALA A 176 2.07 8.48 -7.99
N LEU A 177 2.65 7.33 -7.68
CA LEU A 177 4.10 7.14 -7.66
C LEU A 177 4.66 7.20 -9.09
N GLY A 178 5.85 7.76 -9.24
CA GLY A 178 6.60 7.80 -10.49
C GLY A 178 6.29 8.96 -11.43
N LEU A 179 5.17 9.69 -11.26
CA LEU A 179 4.80 10.80 -12.13
C LEU A 179 5.63 12.07 -11.87
N LYS A 180 6.13 12.24 -10.64
CA LYS A 180 6.93 13.39 -10.20
C LYS A 180 8.10 12.90 -9.37
N ASP A 181 9.17 13.69 -9.30
CA ASP A 181 10.34 13.40 -8.48
C ASP A 181 10.02 13.21 -7.00
N ALA A 182 9.02 13.93 -6.49
CA ALA A 182 8.51 13.79 -5.14
C ALA A 182 6.99 13.63 -5.15
N VAL A 183 6.48 12.84 -4.20
CA VAL A 183 5.05 12.58 -4.01
C VAL A 183 4.68 12.78 -2.54
N GLU A 184 3.50 13.33 -2.29
CA GLU A 184 2.89 13.39 -0.97
C GLU A 184 2.21 12.04 -0.68
N ILE A 185 2.55 11.46 0.47
CA ILE A 185 2.07 10.16 0.92
C ILE A 185 1.18 10.38 2.14
N ASP A 186 -0.05 9.92 2.07
CA ASP A 186 -0.94 9.91 3.23
C ASP A 186 -0.60 8.69 4.08
N LEU A 187 -0.40 8.89 5.39
CA LEU A 187 -0.13 7.85 6.36
C LEU A 187 -0.85 8.15 7.67
N VAL A 188 -1.51 7.15 8.21
CA VAL A 188 -2.15 7.19 9.52
C VAL A 188 -1.75 5.94 10.32
N GLU A 189 -1.57 6.10 11.63
CA GLU A 189 -1.44 4.99 12.57
C GLU A 189 -2.74 4.87 13.35
N GLU A 190 -3.28 3.64 13.43
CA GLU A 190 -4.49 3.36 14.20
C GLU A 190 -4.34 2.10 15.06
N PRO A 191 -5.13 1.96 16.14
CA PRO A 191 -5.18 0.72 16.91
C PRO A 191 -5.68 -0.44 16.05
N ALA A 192 -4.93 -1.56 16.05
CA ALA A 192 -5.34 -2.82 15.45
C ALA A 192 -5.86 -3.74 16.55
N LEU A 193 -7.11 -4.17 16.45
CA LEU A 193 -7.79 -5.03 17.42
C LEU A 193 -7.91 -6.46 16.90
N ALA A 194 -7.86 -7.43 17.80
CA ALA A 194 -8.15 -8.81 17.44
C ALA A 194 -9.54 -8.93 16.85
N GLY A 195 -9.65 -9.55 15.68
CA GLY A 195 -10.90 -9.68 14.92
C GLY A 195 -11.04 -8.64 13.80
N ASP A 196 -10.21 -7.60 13.75
CA ASP A 196 -10.18 -6.70 12.59
C ASP A 196 -9.79 -7.44 11.32
N VAL A 197 -10.36 -7.00 10.20
CA VAL A 197 -9.91 -7.36 8.88
C VAL A 197 -9.67 -6.08 8.09
N TYR A 198 -8.43 -5.87 7.61
CA TYR A 198 -8.15 -4.84 6.61
C TYR A 198 -8.32 -5.45 5.21
N LEU A 199 -8.99 -4.69 4.33
CA LEU A 199 -9.13 -5.01 2.93
C LEU A 199 -8.39 -3.95 2.12
N LEU A 200 -7.42 -4.38 1.32
CA LEU A 200 -6.73 -3.56 0.34
C LEU A 200 -7.18 -3.98 -1.05
N CYS A 201 -7.46 -3.02 -1.92
CA CYS A 201 -7.87 -3.35 -3.28
C CYS A 201 -7.46 -2.26 -4.28
N SER A 202 -7.29 -2.67 -5.55
CA SER A 202 -7.29 -1.77 -6.71
C SER A 202 -8.73 -1.32 -7.03
N ASP A 203 -8.86 -0.34 -7.91
CA ASP A 203 -10.14 0.22 -8.35
C ASP A 203 -11.03 -0.80 -9.08
N GLY A 204 -10.43 -1.81 -9.75
CA GLY A 204 -11.17 -2.90 -10.37
C GLY A 204 -12.08 -3.69 -9.44
N LEU A 205 -11.85 -3.65 -8.10
CA LEU A 205 -12.83 -4.13 -7.14
C LEU A 205 -13.81 -3.02 -6.76
N SER A 206 -13.32 -1.88 -6.28
CA SER A 206 -14.13 -0.86 -5.62
C SER A 206 -15.05 -0.07 -6.57
N ASP A 207 -14.81 -0.14 -7.86
CA ASP A 207 -15.69 0.46 -8.88
C ASP A 207 -16.92 -0.41 -9.20
N LEU A 208 -16.84 -1.71 -8.89
CA LEU A 208 -17.87 -2.69 -9.24
C LEU A 208 -18.60 -3.25 -8.01
N VAL A 209 -17.93 -3.35 -6.88
CA VAL A 209 -18.45 -3.97 -5.65
C VAL A 209 -18.58 -2.89 -4.58
N ASP A 210 -19.78 -2.69 -4.06
CA ASP A 210 -20.02 -1.70 -3.02
C ASP A 210 -19.59 -2.18 -1.62
N ASP A 211 -19.55 -1.25 -0.67
CA ASP A 211 -19.10 -1.51 0.70
C ASP A 211 -19.94 -2.58 1.40
N GLU A 212 -21.25 -2.60 1.18
CA GLU A 212 -22.19 -3.58 1.81
C GLU A 212 -21.92 -4.98 1.27
N GLU A 213 -21.69 -5.12 -0.02
CA GLU A 213 -21.35 -6.39 -0.67
C GLU A 213 -19.99 -6.89 -0.22
N MET A 214 -18.95 -5.99 -0.15
CA MET A 214 -17.64 -6.35 0.39
C MET A 214 -17.77 -6.87 1.83
N LEU A 215 -18.51 -6.16 2.66
CA LEU A 215 -18.78 -6.57 4.05
C LEU A 215 -19.47 -7.94 4.11
N ALA A 216 -20.49 -8.16 3.29
CA ALA A 216 -21.22 -9.43 3.26
C ALA A 216 -20.32 -10.61 2.90
N VAL A 217 -19.41 -10.45 1.93
CA VAL A 217 -18.44 -11.48 1.54
C VAL A 217 -17.45 -11.75 2.67
N VAL A 218 -16.87 -10.71 3.29
CA VAL A 218 -15.92 -10.89 4.40
C VAL A 218 -16.59 -11.55 5.60
N ALA A 219 -17.79 -11.09 5.98
CA ALA A 219 -18.56 -11.66 7.09
C ALA A 219 -19.05 -13.09 6.83
N GLY A 220 -19.34 -13.42 5.56
CA GLY A 220 -19.74 -14.77 5.15
C GLY A 220 -18.60 -15.81 5.16
N ASN A 221 -17.33 -15.36 5.27
CA ASN A 221 -16.14 -16.21 5.26
C ASN A 221 -15.26 -16.01 6.51
N PRO A 222 -15.76 -16.20 7.73
CA PRO A 222 -15.03 -15.88 8.94
C PRO A 222 -13.74 -16.69 9.07
N GLY A 223 -12.60 -16.00 9.10
CA GLY A 223 -11.27 -16.62 9.20
C GLY A 223 -10.76 -17.30 7.92
N GLN A 224 -11.54 -17.35 6.85
CA GLN A 224 -11.20 -17.95 5.56
C GLN A 224 -10.79 -16.87 4.56
N LEU A 225 -9.71 -16.15 4.83
CA LEU A 225 -9.28 -14.98 4.04
C LEU A 225 -9.08 -15.30 2.56
N ASP A 226 -8.54 -16.50 2.24
CA ASP A 226 -8.32 -16.93 0.86
C ASP A 226 -9.63 -17.10 0.08
N ALA A 227 -10.60 -17.75 0.69
CA ALA A 227 -11.94 -17.92 0.09
C ALA A 227 -12.67 -16.58 -0.07
N ALA A 228 -12.52 -15.66 0.91
CA ALA A 228 -13.10 -14.33 0.83
C ALA A 228 -12.45 -13.49 -0.29
N CYS A 229 -11.12 -13.52 -0.44
CA CYS A 229 -10.44 -12.85 -1.55
C CYS A 229 -10.93 -13.38 -2.90
N GLN A 230 -11.04 -14.70 -3.05
CA GLN A 230 -11.54 -15.31 -4.29
C GLN A 230 -12.98 -14.90 -4.59
N ALA A 231 -13.86 -14.92 -3.56
CA ALA A 231 -15.25 -14.52 -3.73
C ALA A 231 -15.41 -13.04 -4.13
N LEU A 232 -14.57 -12.14 -3.62
CA LEU A 232 -14.56 -10.73 -4.01
C LEU A 232 -14.12 -10.57 -5.48
N VAL A 233 -13.05 -11.24 -5.90
CA VAL A 233 -12.59 -11.24 -7.30
C VAL A 233 -13.68 -11.80 -8.23
N ASP A 234 -14.30 -12.92 -7.86
CA ASP A 234 -15.36 -13.53 -8.64
C ASP A 234 -16.58 -12.61 -8.76
N LEU A 235 -16.94 -11.90 -7.69
CA LEU A 235 -18.04 -10.93 -7.69
C LEU A 235 -17.76 -9.74 -8.61
N ALA A 236 -16.57 -9.16 -8.55
CA ALA A 236 -16.17 -8.08 -9.47
C ALA A 236 -16.19 -8.55 -10.93
N ASN A 237 -15.68 -9.75 -11.20
CA ASN A 237 -15.73 -10.36 -12.53
C ASN A 237 -17.19 -10.64 -13.00
N GLN A 238 -18.10 -11.01 -12.13
CA GLN A 238 -19.52 -11.18 -12.45
C GLN A 238 -20.20 -9.86 -12.80
N LYS A 239 -19.77 -8.76 -12.18
CA LYS A 239 -20.30 -7.41 -12.40
C LYS A 239 -19.68 -6.69 -13.60
N GLY A 240 -18.75 -7.32 -14.31
CA GLY A 240 -18.18 -6.78 -15.55
C GLY A 240 -16.71 -7.10 -15.73
N GLY A 241 -15.92 -7.05 -14.64
CA GLY A 241 -14.49 -7.27 -14.67
C GLY A 241 -13.80 -6.30 -15.63
N ASP A 242 -14.12 -5.01 -15.51
CA ASP A 242 -13.75 -4.00 -16.50
C ASP A 242 -12.25 -3.65 -16.43
N ASP A 243 -11.60 -3.91 -15.27
CA ASP A 243 -10.17 -3.69 -15.05
C ASP A 243 -9.49 -4.89 -14.37
N ASN A 244 -8.19 -4.78 -14.10
CA ASN A 244 -7.44 -5.68 -13.25
C ASN A 244 -7.99 -5.60 -11.82
N ILE A 245 -8.17 -6.75 -11.18
CA ILE A 245 -8.82 -6.86 -9.88
C ILE A 245 -7.82 -7.44 -8.90
N THR A 246 -7.33 -6.64 -7.98
CA THR A 246 -6.46 -7.12 -6.89
C THR A 246 -7.10 -6.87 -5.56
N VAL A 247 -7.19 -7.94 -4.76
CA VAL A 247 -7.79 -7.96 -3.42
C VAL A 247 -6.83 -8.60 -2.44
N MET A 248 -6.60 -7.94 -1.32
CA MET A 248 -5.84 -8.49 -0.21
C MET A 248 -6.62 -8.31 1.09
N LEU A 249 -6.79 -9.39 1.84
CA LEU A 249 -7.40 -9.39 3.16
C LEU A 249 -6.36 -9.70 4.22
N ILE A 250 -6.33 -8.90 5.29
CA ILE A 250 -5.39 -8.99 6.40
C ILE A 250 -6.19 -9.12 7.69
N GLY A 251 -6.16 -10.30 8.29
CA GLY A 251 -6.80 -10.55 9.59
C GLY A 251 -5.85 -10.26 10.74
N VAL A 252 -6.35 -9.57 11.76
CA VAL A 252 -5.63 -9.29 13.00
C VAL A 252 -6.03 -10.31 14.05
N LYS A 253 -5.06 -11.06 14.58
CA LYS A 253 -5.27 -12.07 15.63
C LYS A 253 -4.56 -11.69 16.91
N ASP A 254 -5.11 -12.12 18.04
CA ASP A 254 -4.38 -12.07 19.29
C ASP A 254 -3.19 -13.05 19.24
N ASP A 255 -1.99 -12.56 19.46
CA ASP A 255 -0.78 -13.40 19.49
C ASP A 255 -0.53 -14.02 20.87
N GLY A 256 -1.46 -13.84 21.84
CA GLY A 256 -1.36 -14.36 23.20
C GLY A 256 -0.22 -13.76 24.02
N ARG A 257 0.50 -12.76 23.49
CA ARG A 257 1.55 -12.06 24.23
C ARG A 257 0.93 -10.99 25.10
N GLN A 258 1.19 -11.04 26.42
CA GLN A 258 0.82 -9.93 27.28
C GLN A 258 1.51 -8.64 26.77
N PRO A 259 0.81 -7.49 26.76
CA PRO A 259 1.43 -6.24 26.35
C PRO A 259 2.69 -6.02 27.20
N SER A 260 3.83 -5.91 26.54
CA SER A 260 5.08 -5.56 27.19
C SER A 260 4.86 -4.22 27.88
N ARG A 261 5.09 -4.21 29.21
CA ARG A 261 5.03 -2.99 30.02
C ARG A 261 5.90 -1.95 29.32
N PRO A 262 5.41 -0.72 29.10
CA PRO A 262 6.21 0.31 28.43
C PRO A 262 7.53 0.44 29.19
N GLU A 263 8.65 0.23 28.49
CA GLU A 263 9.97 0.48 29.06
C GLU A 263 10.03 1.94 29.50
N ALA A 264 10.22 2.14 30.80
CA ALA A 264 10.45 3.46 31.36
C ALA A 264 11.66 4.07 30.63
N LYS A 265 11.48 5.25 30.03
CA LYS A 265 12.55 6.03 29.41
C LYS A 265 13.76 6.03 30.33
N ARG A 266 14.87 5.41 29.92
CA ARG A 266 16.15 5.58 30.60
C ARG A 266 16.56 7.04 30.47
N PRO A 267 17.04 7.67 31.54
CA PRO A 267 17.53 9.05 31.47
C PRO A 267 18.74 9.09 30.51
N GLU A 268 18.76 10.08 29.64
CA GLU A 268 19.85 10.35 28.70
C GLU A 268 21.16 10.52 29.49
N GLY A 269 22.07 9.58 29.34
CA GLY A 269 23.45 9.63 29.83
C GLY A 269 24.40 9.53 28.66
N GLN A 270 25.08 10.63 28.41
CA GLN A 270 26.33 10.85 27.68
C GLN A 270 26.83 9.65 26.84
N THR A 271 26.71 9.75 25.53
CA THR A 271 27.39 8.84 24.60
C THR A 271 28.59 9.58 23.97
N GLU A 272 29.80 9.12 24.34
CA GLU A 272 31.04 9.51 23.67
C GLU A 272 31.00 9.11 22.19
N LEU A 273 31.27 10.06 21.33
CA LEU A 273 31.45 9.88 19.90
C LEU A 273 32.72 9.01 19.64
N ARG A 274 32.55 7.76 19.28
CA ARG A 274 33.60 6.95 18.64
C ARG A 274 33.40 6.99 17.12
N GLU A 275 34.23 7.73 16.45
CA GLU A 275 34.36 7.69 14.99
C GLU A 275 34.86 6.31 14.55
N ARG A 276 34.09 5.64 13.67
CA ARG A 276 34.55 4.49 12.87
C ARG A 276 34.59 4.89 11.40
N PRO A 277 35.70 4.66 10.67
CA PRO A 277 35.76 4.90 9.24
C PRO A 277 35.03 3.78 8.49
N GLY A 278 33.82 4.03 8.00
CA GLY A 278 33.04 3.09 7.19
C GLY A 278 33.09 3.47 5.70
N ARG A 279 33.48 2.52 4.87
CA ARG A 279 33.45 2.59 3.41
C ARG A 279 32.02 2.93 2.91
N ARG A 280 31.85 4.10 2.31
CA ARG A 280 30.64 4.46 1.58
C ARG A 280 30.53 3.62 0.31
N ARG A 281 29.73 2.56 0.31
CA ARG A 281 29.09 2.05 -0.92
C ARG A 281 27.87 2.94 -1.17
N GLY A 282 27.78 3.52 -2.37
CA GLY A 282 26.70 4.47 -2.71
C GLY A 282 25.32 3.82 -2.54
N LEU A 283 24.37 4.63 -2.09
CA LEU A 283 22.98 4.28 -1.77
C LEU A 283 22.21 3.59 -2.91
N PHE A 284 22.68 3.70 -4.14
CA PHE A 284 22.06 3.20 -5.36
C PHE A 284 22.74 1.97 -5.97
N GLY A 285 23.79 1.43 -5.34
CA GLY A 285 24.55 0.31 -5.91
C GLY A 285 23.72 -0.97 -6.10
N TRP A 286 22.68 -1.18 -5.32
CA TRP A 286 21.81 -2.36 -5.41
C TRP A 286 20.65 -2.20 -6.41
N LEU A 287 20.24 -0.96 -6.75
CA LEU A 287 19.26 -0.70 -7.82
C LEU A 287 19.84 -1.08 -9.20
N ALA A 288 21.17 -0.97 -9.38
CA ALA A 288 21.81 -1.37 -10.63
C ALA A 288 21.74 -2.88 -10.89
N ASP A 289 21.66 -3.69 -9.83
CA ASP A 289 21.54 -5.16 -9.95
C ASP A 289 20.11 -5.61 -10.35
N LEU A 290 19.09 -4.78 -10.10
CA LEU A 290 17.70 -5.02 -10.54
C LEU A 290 17.46 -4.73 -12.03
N PHE A 291 18.32 -3.91 -12.66
CA PHE A 291 18.19 -3.49 -14.07
C PHE A 291 19.26 -4.09 -14.98
N GLY A 292 20.13 -4.94 -14.47
CA GLY A 292 21.25 -5.56 -15.19
C GLY A 292 20.99 -7.03 -15.56
N GLY A 293 19.99 -7.26 -16.41
CA GLY A 293 19.71 -8.57 -16.98
C GLY A 293 19.19 -8.41 -18.42
#